data_096e852b697852c371b9d22252da1f06
#
_entry.id   096e852b697852c371b9d22252da1f06
#
_cell.length_a   1.000
_cell.length_b   1.000
_cell.length_c   1.000
_cell.angle_alpha   90.00
_cell.angle_beta   90.00
_cell.angle_gamma   90.00
#
_symmetry.space_group_name_H-M   'P 1'
#
loop_
_entity.id
_entity.type
_entity.pdbx_description
1 polymer ?
#
loop_
_entity_poly.entity_id
_entity_poly.type
_entity_poly.pdbx_seq_one_letter_code
_entity_poly.pdbx_strand_id
1 'polypeptide(L)'
;SFSNGRSGQLLCTDWTALRTLSVEEVYELGDAILKNDMQEVKKELGDLLMHIVFYALIGKEQEQFDMTDVLNEICAKLRYRHPHIYGEVKVEDENDVLRNWEQLKLKEKGRHNKVLEGVPDALPALVKAYRIQDKVRGVGFDWKQKEDVWQKVREELGELEVEVARKDQERMEEEFGDFMFAMINAARLYGINPEDALEKSNKKFIRRFSYVEKKAHETERNLSDMTLEEMDEYWNEAKAMEKA
;
A
#
# COMPACT_ATOMS: atom_id res chain seq x y z
N SER A 1 47.39 -19.87 12.03
CA SER A 1 46.71 -19.16 13.14
C SER A 1 46.12 -17.87 12.59
N PHE A 2 44.87 -17.92 12.15
CA PHE A 2 44.11 -16.71 11.89
C PHE A 2 43.29 -16.36 13.15
N SER A 3 43.71 -15.29 13.81
CA SER A 3 43.08 -14.76 15.00
C SER A 3 41.70 -14.25 14.69
N ASN A 4 40.70 -14.68 15.46
CA ASN A 4 39.37 -14.14 15.56
C ASN A 4 39.38 -12.61 15.80
N GLY A 5 39.15 -11.84 14.76
CA GLY A 5 38.79 -10.46 14.85
C GLY A 5 37.25 -10.35 14.75
N ARG A 6 36.57 -10.23 15.89
CA ARG A 6 35.18 -9.76 15.97
C ARG A 6 35.13 -8.30 15.58
N SER A 7 35.06 -8.00 14.29
CA SER A 7 34.78 -6.67 13.80
C SER A 7 34.05 -6.75 12.47
N GLY A 8 32.78 -7.06 12.57
CA GLY A 8 31.84 -7.20 11.48
C GLY A 8 30.52 -7.79 11.96
N GLN A 9 30.10 -7.47 13.20
CA GLN A 9 28.72 -7.65 13.57
C GLN A 9 27.93 -6.65 12.72
N LEU A 10 27.51 -7.10 11.54
CA LEU A 10 26.48 -6.41 10.78
C LEU A 10 25.28 -6.16 11.71
N LEU A 11 24.78 -4.96 11.67
CA LEU A 11 23.65 -4.42 12.45
C LEU A 11 22.31 -5.17 12.27
N CYS A 12 22.30 -6.35 11.64
CA CYS A 12 21.09 -7.12 11.28
C CYS A 12 21.15 -8.56 11.81
N THR A 13 21.27 -8.74 13.13
CA THR A 13 21.11 -10.04 13.78
C THR A 13 19.71 -10.28 14.30
N ASP A 14 18.82 -9.28 14.22
CA ASP A 14 17.46 -9.33 14.74
C ASP A 14 16.42 -9.14 13.63
N TRP A 15 15.47 -10.08 13.56
CA TRP A 15 14.33 -10.04 12.65
C TRP A 15 13.54 -8.72 12.74
N THR A 16 13.42 -8.16 13.95
CA THR A 16 12.62 -6.97 14.23
C THR A 16 13.28 -5.72 13.64
N ALA A 17 14.60 -5.59 13.83
CA ALA A 17 15.35 -4.47 13.28
C ALA A 17 15.33 -4.49 11.74
N LEU A 18 15.61 -5.67 11.15
CA LEU A 18 15.60 -5.83 9.70
C LEU A 18 14.20 -5.61 9.10
N ARG A 19 13.12 -6.00 9.83
CA ARG A 19 11.75 -5.74 9.41
C ARG A 19 11.48 -4.24 9.20
N THR A 20 11.92 -3.41 10.14
CA THR A 20 11.71 -1.95 10.06
C THR A 20 12.39 -1.39 8.82
N LEU A 21 13.66 -1.72 8.61
CA LEU A 21 14.42 -1.29 7.44
C LEU A 21 13.76 -1.76 6.13
N SER A 22 13.32 -3.03 6.08
CA SER A 22 12.64 -3.55 4.88
C SER A 22 11.34 -2.82 4.55
N VAL A 23 10.62 -2.33 5.56
CA VAL A 23 9.41 -1.51 5.35
C VAL A 23 9.78 -0.14 4.78
N GLU A 24 10.87 0.47 5.26
CA GLU A 24 11.39 1.74 4.73
C GLU A 24 11.73 1.60 3.25
N GLU A 25 12.52 0.58 2.85
CA GLU A 25 12.88 0.32 1.45
C GLU A 25 11.65 0.10 0.54
N VAL A 26 10.60 -0.54 1.07
CA VAL A 26 9.34 -0.70 0.30
C VAL A 26 8.67 0.64 0.03
N TYR A 27 8.68 1.56 1.00
CA TYR A 27 8.13 2.92 0.80
C TYR A 27 9.04 3.76 -0.12
N GLU A 28 10.35 3.66 0.00
CA GLU A 28 11.31 4.37 -0.88
C GLU A 28 11.17 3.88 -2.33
N LEU A 29 11.04 2.57 -2.55
CA LEU A 29 10.71 2.01 -3.86
C LEU A 29 9.37 2.56 -4.38
N GLY A 30 8.34 2.63 -3.55
CA GLY A 30 7.05 3.20 -3.90
C GLY A 30 7.17 4.66 -4.35
N ASP A 31 7.95 5.45 -3.64
CA ASP A 31 8.24 6.84 -3.95
C ASP A 31 8.98 7.01 -5.28
N ALA A 32 10.01 6.20 -5.52
CA ALA A 32 10.77 6.19 -6.75
C ALA A 32 9.88 5.86 -7.96
N ILE A 33 8.98 4.88 -7.82
CA ILE A 33 7.99 4.51 -8.85
C ILE A 33 7.05 5.69 -9.14
N LEU A 34 6.49 6.33 -8.11
CA LEU A 34 5.57 7.47 -8.28
C LEU A 34 6.24 8.70 -8.91
N LYS A 35 7.56 8.86 -8.71
CA LYS A 35 8.38 9.91 -9.34
C LYS A 35 8.84 9.54 -10.76
N ASN A 36 8.63 8.28 -11.19
CA ASN A 36 9.16 7.71 -12.43
C ASN A 36 10.69 7.78 -12.50
N ASP A 37 11.37 7.66 -11.35
CA ASP A 37 12.84 7.65 -11.25
C ASP A 37 13.37 6.21 -11.33
N MET A 38 13.69 5.76 -12.54
CA MET A 38 14.15 4.38 -12.78
C MET A 38 15.54 4.09 -12.19
N GLN A 39 16.37 5.10 -11.92
CA GLN A 39 17.66 4.89 -11.27
C GLN A 39 17.47 4.61 -9.77
N GLU A 40 16.60 5.37 -9.14
CA GLU A 40 16.23 5.12 -7.75
C GLU A 40 15.45 3.81 -7.60
N VAL A 41 14.50 3.49 -8.49
CA VAL A 41 13.81 2.18 -8.52
C VAL A 41 14.82 1.02 -8.55
N LYS A 42 15.85 1.11 -9.39
CA LYS A 42 16.90 0.07 -9.46
C LYS A 42 17.68 -0.05 -8.16
N LYS A 43 17.97 1.06 -7.49
CA LYS A 43 18.69 1.08 -6.21
C LYS A 43 17.85 0.42 -5.12
N GLU A 44 16.60 0.84 -4.95
CA GLU A 44 15.70 0.32 -3.91
C GLU A 44 15.39 -1.17 -4.10
N LEU A 45 15.32 -1.64 -5.34
CA LEU A 45 15.22 -3.08 -5.63
C LEU A 45 16.48 -3.84 -5.16
N GLY A 46 17.66 -3.23 -5.24
CA GLY A 46 18.91 -3.79 -4.73
C GLY A 46 18.90 -3.90 -3.21
N ASP A 47 18.43 -2.88 -2.52
CA ASP A 47 18.37 -2.84 -1.06
C ASP A 47 17.33 -3.85 -0.53
N LEU A 48 16.17 -3.96 -1.16
CA LEU A 48 15.20 -5.04 -0.87
C LEU A 48 15.78 -6.44 -1.09
N LEU A 49 16.52 -6.64 -2.18
CA LEU A 49 17.17 -7.93 -2.45
C LEU A 49 18.22 -8.25 -1.38
N MET A 50 18.99 -7.26 -0.94
CA MET A 50 19.96 -7.40 0.15
C MET A 50 19.24 -7.83 1.45
N HIS A 51 18.11 -7.21 1.80
CA HIS A 51 17.32 -7.62 2.96
C HIS A 51 16.81 -9.05 2.85
N ILE A 52 16.37 -9.49 1.67
CA ILE A 52 15.98 -10.89 1.43
C ILE A 52 17.13 -11.84 1.73
N VAL A 53 18.34 -11.51 1.28
CA VAL A 53 19.54 -12.31 1.57
C VAL A 53 19.83 -12.36 3.07
N PHE A 54 19.71 -11.23 3.77
CA PHE A 54 19.91 -11.17 5.23
C PHE A 54 18.89 -12.02 5.99
N TYR A 55 17.61 -11.96 5.62
CA TYR A 55 16.59 -12.84 6.19
C TYR A 55 16.94 -14.33 5.99
N ALA A 56 17.39 -14.70 4.81
CA ALA A 56 17.77 -16.09 4.53
C ALA A 56 19.01 -16.51 5.33
N LEU A 57 19.97 -15.61 5.57
CA LEU A 57 21.13 -15.88 6.43
C LEU A 57 20.72 -16.07 7.90
N ILE A 58 19.85 -15.20 8.43
CA ILE A 58 19.34 -15.34 9.79
C ILE A 58 18.56 -16.66 9.94
N GLY A 59 17.72 -17.01 8.96
CA GLY A 59 16.99 -18.28 8.93
C GLY A 59 17.91 -19.48 8.95
N LYS A 60 19.02 -19.43 8.20
CA LYS A 60 20.04 -20.47 8.17
C LYS A 60 20.80 -20.58 9.49
N GLU A 61 21.19 -19.46 10.11
CA GLU A 61 21.83 -19.45 11.42
C GLU A 61 20.96 -20.05 12.52
N GLN A 62 19.64 -19.90 12.38
CA GLN A 62 18.63 -20.47 13.28
C GLN A 62 18.20 -21.90 12.88
N GLU A 63 18.81 -22.49 11.89
CA GLU A 63 18.51 -23.84 11.36
C GLU A 63 17.04 -24.02 10.95
N GLN A 64 16.38 -22.95 10.48
CA GLN A 64 14.96 -22.97 10.09
C GLN A 64 14.79 -23.14 8.56
N PHE A 65 15.50 -22.34 7.77
CA PHE A 65 15.50 -22.37 6.31
C PHE A 65 16.71 -21.61 5.76
N ASP A 66 17.02 -21.82 4.48
CA ASP A 66 18.05 -21.04 3.77
C ASP A 66 17.49 -20.42 2.47
N MET A 67 18.37 -19.75 1.70
CA MET A 67 18.00 -19.13 0.43
C MET A 67 17.48 -20.17 -0.59
N THR A 68 17.99 -21.40 -0.55
CA THR A 68 17.55 -22.46 -1.45
C THR A 68 16.10 -22.84 -1.19
N ASP A 69 15.72 -22.91 0.08
CA ASP A 69 14.34 -23.18 0.50
C ASP A 69 13.40 -22.08 0.02
N VAL A 70 13.79 -20.81 0.24
CA VAL A 70 13.00 -19.64 -0.23
C VAL A 70 12.78 -19.69 -1.75
N LEU A 71 13.84 -19.96 -2.52
CA LEU A 71 13.76 -20.03 -3.98
C LEU A 71 12.93 -21.23 -4.46
N ASN A 72 13.09 -22.39 -3.85
CA ASN A 72 12.32 -23.59 -4.21
C ASN A 72 10.83 -23.39 -3.92
N GLU A 73 10.50 -22.81 -2.78
CA GLU A 73 9.12 -22.57 -2.39
C GLU A 73 8.41 -21.57 -3.33
N ILE A 74 9.07 -20.45 -3.68
CA ILE A 74 8.48 -19.51 -4.63
C ILE A 74 8.33 -20.11 -6.03
N CYS A 75 9.31 -20.90 -6.50
CA CYS A 75 9.22 -21.59 -7.79
C CYS A 75 8.08 -22.62 -7.83
N ALA A 76 7.91 -23.40 -6.77
CA ALA A 76 6.81 -24.37 -6.65
C ALA A 76 5.45 -23.66 -6.66
N LYS A 77 5.32 -22.57 -5.89
CA LYS A 77 4.14 -21.73 -5.83
C LYS A 77 3.77 -21.11 -7.18
N LEU A 78 4.75 -20.57 -7.91
CA LEU A 78 4.54 -19.99 -9.24
C LEU A 78 4.07 -21.04 -10.24
N ARG A 79 4.69 -22.24 -10.26
CA ARG A 79 4.25 -23.35 -11.11
C ARG A 79 2.82 -23.79 -10.80
N TYR A 80 2.48 -23.91 -9.54
CA TYR A 80 1.13 -24.27 -9.11
C TYR A 80 0.06 -23.26 -9.52
N ARG A 81 0.38 -21.97 -9.40
CA ARG A 81 -0.59 -20.87 -9.67
C ARG A 81 -0.71 -20.48 -11.14
N HIS A 82 0.21 -20.93 -12.01
CA HIS A 82 0.21 -20.63 -13.43
C HIS A 82 0.12 -21.90 -14.29
N PRO A 83 -0.93 -22.73 -14.11
CA PRO A 83 -1.08 -23.98 -14.86
C PRO A 83 -1.29 -23.73 -16.36
N HIS A 84 -1.69 -22.54 -16.78
CA HIS A 84 -1.76 -22.12 -18.18
C HIS A 84 -0.39 -21.91 -18.83
N ILE A 85 0.67 -21.70 -18.03
CA ILE A 85 2.06 -21.57 -18.53
C ILE A 85 2.80 -22.91 -18.42
N TYR A 86 2.61 -23.62 -17.32
CA TYR A 86 3.38 -24.83 -16.97
C TYR A 86 2.58 -26.13 -17.08
N GLY A 87 1.30 -26.07 -17.45
CA GLY A 87 0.38 -27.21 -17.60
C GLY A 87 -0.45 -27.12 -18.86
N GLU A 88 -1.56 -27.88 -18.91
CA GLU A 88 -2.43 -28.00 -20.08
C GLU A 88 -3.71 -27.13 -20.01
N VAL A 89 -3.82 -26.28 -19.00
CA VAL A 89 -5.02 -25.43 -18.81
C VAL A 89 -5.04 -24.32 -19.85
N LYS A 90 -6.07 -24.32 -20.69
CA LYS A 90 -6.30 -23.23 -21.65
C LYS A 90 -7.06 -22.09 -20.96
N VAL A 91 -6.66 -20.88 -21.18
CA VAL A 91 -7.32 -19.64 -20.75
C VAL A 91 -7.65 -18.82 -21.99
N GLU A 92 -8.81 -18.18 -22.02
CA GLU A 92 -9.28 -17.44 -23.20
C GLU A 92 -8.95 -15.94 -23.06
N ASP A 93 -8.92 -15.41 -21.83
CA ASP A 93 -8.63 -14.01 -21.56
C ASP A 93 -7.91 -13.81 -20.20
N GLU A 94 -7.51 -12.55 -19.93
CA GLU A 94 -6.87 -12.15 -18.68
C GLU A 94 -7.76 -12.35 -17.45
N ASN A 95 -9.07 -12.25 -17.60
CA ASN A 95 -10.04 -12.44 -16.51
C ASN A 95 -10.12 -13.92 -16.11
N ASP A 96 -9.97 -14.83 -17.06
CA ASP A 96 -9.89 -16.27 -16.80
C ASP A 96 -8.60 -16.60 -16.02
N VAL A 97 -7.48 -15.98 -16.37
CA VAL A 97 -6.22 -16.12 -15.63
C VAL A 97 -6.39 -15.67 -14.19
N LEU A 98 -6.99 -14.50 -13.96
CA LEU A 98 -7.22 -13.94 -12.62
C LEU A 98 -8.16 -14.82 -11.78
N ARG A 99 -9.28 -15.28 -12.37
CA ARG A 99 -10.24 -16.18 -11.71
C ARG A 99 -9.61 -17.52 -11.33
N ASN A 100 -8.87 -18.13 -12.24
CA ASN A 100 -8.17 -19.38 -12.00
C ASN A 100 -7.11 -19.22 -10.90
N TRP A 101 -6.36 -18.13 -10.93
CA TRP A 101 -5.34 -17.82 -9.93
C TRP A 101 -5.92 -17.65 -8.52
N GLU A 102 -7.05 -16.92 -8.37
CA GLU A 102 -7.73 -16.77 -7.08
C GLU A 102 -8.32 -18.10 -6.60
N GLN A 103 -8.91 -18.91 -7.49
CA GLN A 103 -9.42 -20.25 -7.14
C GLN A 103 -8.32 -21.20 -6.70
N LEU A 104 -7.17 -21.21 -7.38
CA LEU A 104 -6.02 -22.02 -7.01
C LEU A 104 -5.44 -21.60 -5.66
N LYS A 105 -5.42 -20.29 -5.40
CA LYS A 105 -5.00 -19.71 -4.13
C LYS A 105 -5.88 -20.14 -2.95
N LEU A 106 -7.19 -20.32 -3.17
CA LEU A 106 -8.12 -20.83 -2.16
C LEU A 106 -7.93 -22.35 -1.93
N LYS A 107 -7.41 -23.09 -2.91
CA LYS A 107 -7.18 -24.54 -2.84
C LYS A 107 -5.78 -24.92 -2.29
N GLU A 108 -4.90 -23.96 -2.05
CA GLU A 108 -3.56 -24.23 -1.49
C GLU A 108 -3.66 -24.94 -0.14
N LYS A 109 -2.90 -26.04 0.02
CA LYS A 109 -2.83 -26.81 1.26
C LYS A 109 -2.35 -25.92 2.41
N GLY A 110 -3.08 -25.94 3.53
CA GLY A 110 -2.75 -25.19 4.75
C GLY A 110 -3.44 -23.85 4.90
N ARG A 111 -4.18 -23.36 3.90
CA ARG A 111 -5.14 -22.25 4.09
C ARG A 111 -6.49 -22.82 4.51
N HIS A 112 -6.96 -22.37 5.67
CA HIS A 112 -8.34 -22.59 6.05
C HIS A 112 -9.27 -21.97 5.00
N ASN A 113 -10.45 -22.57 4.77
CA ASN A 113 -11.42 -22.18 3.72
C ASN A 113 -12.03 -20.77 3.90
N LYS A 114 -11.34 -19.86 4.57
CA LYS A 114 -11.81 -18.48 4.82
C LYS A 114 -11.19 -17.51 3.83
N VAL A 115 -12.02 -16.83 3.07
CA VAL A 115 -11.62 -15.89 2.02
C VAL A 115 -10.65 -14.82 2.53
N LEU A 116 -10.90 -14.29 3.73
CA LEU A 116 -10.13 -13.21 4.32
C LEU A 116 -8.89 -13.69 5.10
N GLU A 117 -8.73 -15.01 5.28
CA GLU A 117 -7.52 -15.56 5.87
C GLU A 117 -6.30 -15.22 5.00
N GLY A 118 -5.22 -14.80 5.63
CA GLY A 118 -4.00 -14.33 4.96
C GLY A 118 -4.09 -12.88 4.44
N VAL A 119 -5.04 -12.07 4.96
CA VAL A 119 -4.88 -10.61 5.02
C VAL A 119 -4.03 -10.32 6.24
N PRO A 120 -2.81 -9.76 6.08
CA PRO A 120 -1.95 -9.52 7.23
C PRO A 120 -2.55 -8.47 8.17
N ASP A 121 -2.55 -8.77 9.47
CA ASP A 121 -3.08 -7.84 10.49
C ASP A 121 -2.28 -6.54 10.59
N ALA A 122 -0.99 -6.61 10.24
CA ALA A 122 -0.06 -5.48 10.31
C ALA A 122 -0.15 -4.52 9.11
N LEU A 123 -1.00 -4.78 8.12
CA LEU A 123 -1.17 -3.84 6.99
C LEU A 123 -1.75 -2.50 7.49
N PRO A 124 -1.28 -1.37 6.94
CA PRO A 124 -1.95 -0.07 7.10
C PRO A 124 -3.43 -0.17 6.74
N ALA A 125 -4.29 0.54 7.47
CA ALA A 125 -5.73 0.37 7.38
C ALA A 125 -6.30 0.56 5.97
N LEU A 126 -5.81 1.56 5.23
CA LEU A 126 -6.25 1.87 3.87
C LEU A 126 -5.89 0.74 2.89
N VAL A 127 -4.64 0.27 2.94
CA VAL A 127 -4.16 -0.88 2.14
C VAL A 127 -4.91 -2.15 2.52
N LYS A 128 -5.17 -2.37 3.82
CA LYS A 128 -5.94 -3.50 4.33
C LYS A 128 -7.37 -3.51 3.80
N ALA A 129 -8.07 -2.37 3.85
CA ALA A 129 -9.43 -2.24 3.33
C ALA A 129 -9.51 -2.57 1.84
N TYR A 130 -8.62 -2.00 1.02
CA TYR A 130 -8.52 -2.32 -0.39
C TYR A 130 -8.30 -3.82 -0.61
N ARG A 131 -7.38 -4.43 0.15
CA ARG A 131 -7.05 -5.85 0.03
C ARG A 131 -8.19 -6.77 0.44
N ILE A 132 -8.96 -6.42 1.49
CA ILE A 132 -10.17 -7.14 1.92
C ILE A 132 -11.18 -7.15 0.77
N GLN A 133 -11.49 -5.99 0.23
CA GLN A 133 -12.48 -5.83 -0.85
C GLN A 133 -12.06 -6.58 -2.13
N ASP A 134 -10.78 -6.51 -2.50
CA ASP A 134 -10.26 -7.25 -3.66
C ASP A 134 -10.40 -8.78 -3.47
N LYS A 135 -10.17 -9.29 -2.26
CA LYS A 135 -10.34 -10.71 -1.96
C LYS A 135 -11.79 -11.18 -2.02
N VAL A 136 -12.72 -10.42 -1.47
CA VAL A 136 -14.14 -10.82 -1.49
C VAL A 136 -14.74 -10.71 -2.89
N ARG A 137 -14.24 -9.81 -3.73
CA ARG A 137 -14.55 -9.77 -5.15
C ARG A 137 -14.23 -11.10 -5.84
N GLY A 138 -13.09 -11.71 -5.52
CA GLY A 138 -12.64 -12.98 -6.09
C GLY A 138 -13.61 -14.14 -5.87
N VAL A 139 -14.53 -14.04 -4.91
CA VAL A 139 -15.59 -15.03 -4.63
C VAL A 139 -16.98 -14.55 -5.03
N GLY A 140 -17.07 -13.46 -5.78
CA GLY A 140 -18.33 -12.95 -6.32
C GLY A 140 -19.08 -11.98 -5.40
N PHE A 141 -18.49 -11.57 -4.26
CA PHE A 141 -19.05 -10.53 -3.40
C PHE A 141 -18.60 -9.16 -3.90
N ASP A 142 -19.27 -8.67 -4.94
CA ASP A 142 -18.97 -7.37 -5.56
C ASP A 142 -20.23 -6.76 -6.20
N TRP A 143 -20.16 -5.46 -6.49
CA TRP A 143 -21.22 -4.75 -7.20
C TRP A 143 -21.35 -5.23 -8.63
N LYS A 144 -22.61 -5.40 -9.10
CA LYS A 144 -22.87 -5.76 -10.51
C LYS A 144 -22.59 -4.61 -11.45
N GLN A 145 -22.92 -3.39 -11.03
CA GLN A 145 -22.64 -2.15 -11.76
C GLN A 145 -21.75 -1.26 -10.87
N LYS A 146 -20.65 -0.80 -11.40
CA LYS A 146 -19.69 0.02 -10.63
C LYS A 146 -20.28 1.36 -10.16
N GLU A 147 -21.30 1.84 -10.87
CA GLU A 147 -21.99 3.09 -10.57
C GLU A 147 -22.79 3.01 -9.27
N ASP A 148 -23.26 1.80 -8.91
CA ASP A 148 -24.09 1.59 -7.71
C ASP A 148 -23.31 1.83 -6.41
N VAL A 149 -21.99 1.74 -6.43
CA VAL A 149 -21.15 1.99 -5.27
C VAL A 149 -21.32 3.43 -4.74
N TRP A 150 -21.60 4.39 -5.64
CA TRP A 150 -21.80 5.79 -5.23
C TRP A 150 -23.07 6.00 -4.40
N GLN A 151 -24.06 5.12 -4.53
CA GLN A 151 -25.22 5.14 -3.65
C GLN A 151 -24.79 4.79 -2.22
N LYS A 152 -23.96 3.74 -2.05
CA LYS A 152 -23.44 3.35 -0.73
C LYS A 152 -22.55 4.44 -0.13
N VAL A 153 -21.67 5.06 -0.93
CA VAL A 153 -20.85 6.19 -0.46
C VAL A 153 -21.71 7.34 0.08
N ARG A 154 -22.82 7.66 -0.59
CA ARG A 154 -23.73 8.74 -0.11
C ARG A 154 -24.52 8.33 1.13
N GLU A 155 -24.89 7.05 1.24
CA GLU A 155 -25.52 6.48 2.42
C GLU A 155 -24.62 6.64 3.64
N GLU A 156 -23.37 6.14 3.58
CA GLU A 156 -22.40 6.25 4.67
C GLU A 156 -22.06 7.70 5.04
N LEU A 157 -21.96 8.58 4.03
CA LEU A 157 -21.78 10.01 4.30
C LEU A 157 -22.98 10.58 5.05
N GLY A 158 -24.20 10.19 4.69
CA GLY A 158 -25.44 10.64 5.36
C GLY A 158 -25.52 10.14 6.81
N GLU A 159 -25.10 8.91 7.06
CA GLU A 159 -25.06 8.34 8.41
C GLU A 159 -24.02 9.07 9.27
N LEU A 160 -22.84 9.34 8.73
CA LEU A 160 -21.83 10.16 9.40
C LEU A 160 -22.36 11.58 9.73
N GLU A 161 -23.04 12.26 8.79
CA GLU A 161 -23.59 13.60 9.02
C GLU A 161 -24.62 13.62 10.16
N VAL A 162 -25.42 12.55 10.31
CA VAL A 162 -26.38 12.39 11.42
C VAL A 162 -25.65 12.30 12.75
N GLU A 163 -24.60 11.50 12.86
CA GLU A 163 -23.88 11.35 14.11
C GLU A 163 -23.03 12.58 14.46
N VAL A 164 -22.51 13.31 13.45
CA VAL A 164 -21.89 14.63 13.65
C VAL A 164 -22.90 15.62 14.26
N ALA A 165 -24.14 15.63 13.77
CA ALA A 165 -25.20 16.50 14.31
C ALA A 165 -25.58 16.11 15.76
N ARG A 166 -25.52 14.81 16.10
CA ARG A 166 -25.77 14.30 17.45
C ARG A 166 -24.59 14.52 18.41
N LYS A 167 -23.39 14.79 17.90
CA LYS A 167 -22.14 14.92 18.65
C LYS A 167 -21.77 13.66 19.43
N ASP A 168 -22.12 12.49 18.90
CA ASP A 168 -21.74 11.19 19.46
C ASP A 168 -20.39 10.78 18.89
N GLN A 169 -19.33 10.95 19.67
CA GLN A 169 -17.94 10.75 19.22
C GLN A 169 -17.68 9.30 18.82
N GLU A 170 -18.20 8.33 19.54
CA GLU A 170 -17.97 6.91 19.27
C GLU A 170 -18.65 6.52 17.94
N ARG A 171 -19.89 6.95 17.75
CA ARG A 171 -20.62 6.74 16.51
C ARG A 171 -20.01 7.47 15.32
N MET A 172 -19.55 8.71 15.50
CA MET A 172 -18.83 9.44 14.43
C MET A 172 -17.58 8.69 13.96
N GLU A 173 -16.82 8.05 14.87
CA GLU A 173 -15.64 7.27 14.50
C GLU A 173 -16.03 6.01 13.70
N GLU A 174 -17.11 5.33 14.09
CA GLU A 174 -17.65 4.16 13.39
C GLU A 174 -18.09 4.54 11.96
N GLU A 175 -18.98 5.52 11.82
CA GLU A 175 -19.51 5.94 10.52
C GLU A 175 -18.41 6.54 9.61
N PHE A 176 -17.45 7.25 10.18
CA PHE A 176 -16.29 7.72 9.41
C PHE A 176 -15.49 6.56 8.84
N GLY A 177 -15.32 5.49 9.61
CA GLY A 177 -14.66 4.27 9.15
C GLY A 177 -15.42 3.62 7.99
N ASP A 178 -16.75 3.51 8.08
CA ASP A 178 -17.61 2.93 7.05
C ASP A 178 -17.63 3.79 5.78
N PHE A 179 -17.71 5.11 5.93
CA PHE A 179 -17.57 6.03 4.80
C PHE A 179 -16.21 5.86 4.09
N MET A 180 -15.11 5.80 4.83
CA MET A 180 -13.78 5.55 4.24
C MET A 180 -13.72 4.20 3.53
N PHE A 181 -14.30 3.15 4.11
CA PHE A 181 -14.35 1.82 3.51
C PHE A 181 -15.15 1.81 2.19
N ALA A 182 -16.29 2.51 2.15
CA ALA A 182 -17.09 2.69 0.93
C ALA A 182 -16.33 3.47 -0.16
N MET A 183 -15.61 4.54 0.23
CA MET A 183 -14.76 5.30 -0.70
C MET A 183 -13.63 4.47 -1.30
N ILE A 184 -12.98 3.63 -0.48
CA ILE A 184 -11.93 2.71 -0.96
C ILE A 184 -12.52 1.71 -1.95
N ASN A 185 -13.75 1.22 -1.70
CA ASN A 185 -14.43 0.32 -2.63
C ASN A 185 -14.76 1.02 -3.97
N ALA A 186 -15.22 2.26 -3.91
CA ALA A 186 -15.42 3.07 -5.12
C ALA A 186 -14.10 3.21 -5.89
N ALA A 187 -13.01 3.60 -5.25
CA ALA A 187 -11.69 3.70 -5.88
C ALA A 187 -11.32 2.39 -6.59
N ARG A 188 -11.46 1.24 -5.92
CA ARG A 188 -11.17 -0.08 -6.47
C ARG A 188 -11.97 -0.37 -7.74
N LEU A 189 -13.28 -0.11 -7.73
CA LEU A 189 -14.16 -0.36 -8.88
C LEU A 189 -13.82 0.50 -10.11
N TYR A 190 -13.23 1.66 -9.88
CA TYR A 190 -12.72 2.54 -10.94
C TYR A 190 -11.23 2.31 -11.27
N GLY A 191 -10.61 1.25 -10.73
CA GLY A 191 -9.21 0.92 -10.98
C GLY A 191 -8.22 1.91 -10.37
N ILE A 192 -8.64 2.64 -9.35
CA ILE A 192 -7.81 3.60 -8.64
C ILE A 192 -7.20 2.92 -7.42
N ASN A 193 -5.89 2.97 -7.27
CA ASN A 193 -5.23 2.62 -6.00
C ASN A 193 -5.42 3.80 -5.02
N PRO A 194 -6.15 3.63 -3.91
CA PRO A 194 -6.44 4.73 -2.99
C PRO A 194 -5.22 5.22 -2.22
N GLU A 195 -4.24 4.35 -1.93
CA GLU A 195 -2.97 4.71 -1.29
C GLU A 195 -2.17 5.65 -2.20
N ASP A 196 -1.94 5.25 -3.45
CA ASP A 196 -1.22 6.07 -4.42
C ASP A 196 -1.94 7.39 -4.72
N ALA A 197 -3.27 7.36 -4.77
CA ALA A 197 -4.07 8.56 -5.02
C ALA A 197 -3.96 9.56 -3.87
N LEU A 198 -4.01 9.08 -2.62
CA LEU A 198 -3.84 9.91 -1.43
C LEU A 198 -2.41 10.45 -1.33
N GLU A 199 -1.40 9.62 -1.59
CA GLU A 199 0.00 10.04 -1.58
C GLU A 199 0.29 11.13 -2.63
N LYS A 200 -0.25 11.01 -3.84
CA LYS A 200 -0.17 12.08 -4.84
C LYS A 200 -0.81 13.39 -4.34
N SER A 201 -1.89 13.29 -3.57
CA SER A 201 -2.53 14.47 -2.98
C SER A 201 -1.69 15.06 -1.85
N ASN A 202 -1.06 14.24 -1.01
CA ASN A 202 -0.12 14.66 0.01
C ASN A 202 1.07 15.42 -0.61
N LYS A 203 1.72 14.84 -1.62
CA LYS A 203 2.84 15.47 -2.33
C LYS A 203 2.43 16.80 -2.99
N LYS A 204 1.24 16.85 -3.57
CA LYS A 204 0.68 18.09 -4.11
C LYS A 204 0.47 19.15 -3.02
N PHE A 205 -0.07 18.76 -1.87
CA PHE A 205 -0.25 19.67 -0.74
C PHE A 205 1.09 20.21 -0.24
N ILE A 206 2.05 19.33 0.04
CA ILE A 206 3.40 19.69 0.51
C ILE A 206 4.05 20.68 -0.46
N ARG A 207 4.05 20.39 -1.76
CA ARG A 207 4.66 21.27 -2.78
C ARG A 207 4.02 22.67 -2.78
N ARG A 208 2.68 22.76 -2.69
CA ARG A 208 2.00 24.05 -2.66
C ARG A 208 2.25 24.80 -1.36
N PHE A 209 2.26 24.09 -0.24
CA PHE A 209 2.51 24.72 1.05
C PHE A 209 3.96 25.20 1.16
N SER A 210 4.93 24.45 0.63
CA SER A 210 6.32 24.93 0.53
C SER A 210 6.46 26.22 -0.30
N TYR A 211 5.59 26.42 -1.30
CA TYR A 211 5.53 27.71 -1.99
C TYR A 211 5.01 28.83 -1.09
N VAL A 212 3.98 28.58 -0.28
CA VAL A 212 3.47 29.54 0.72
C VAL A 212 4.57 29.89 1.72
N GLU A 213 5.29 28.91 2.26
CA GLU A 213 6.43 29.12 3.17
C GLU A 213 7.51 30.00 2.52
N LYS A 214 7.88 29.68 1.28
CA LYS A 214 8.86 30.46 0.52
C LYS A 214 8.42 31.92 0.35
N LYS A 215 7.16 32.16 0.02
CA LYS A 215 6.59 33.51 -0.15
C LYS A 215 6.54 34.28 1.15
N ALA A 216 6.16 33.64 2.26
CA ALA A 216 6.20 34.24 3.58
C ALA A 216 7.62 34.69 3.95
N HIS A 217 8.62 33.82 3.68
CA HIS A 217 10.02 34.14 3.91
C HIS A 217 10.52 35.29 3.02
N GLU A 218 10.17 35.33 1.74
CA GLU A 218 10.50 36.41 0.80
C GLU A 218 9.95 37.77 1.22
N THR A 219 8.81 37.77 1.93
CA THR A 219 8.16 38.99 2.46
C THR A 219 8.50 39.28 3.91
N GLU A 220 9.49 38.56 4.47
CA GLU A 220 9.95 38.69 5.88
C GLU A 220 8.81 38.55 6.92
N ARG A 221 7.80 37.72 6.60
CA ARG A 221 6.65 37.44 7.46
C ARG A 221 6.73 36.05 8.05
N ASN A 222 6.33 35.90 9.30
CA ASN A 222 6.09 34.56 9.86
C ASN A 222 4.70 34.06 9.44
N LEU A 223 4.60 32.77 9.14
CA LEU A 223 3.32 32.14 8.82
C LEU A 223 2.28 32.32 9.94
N SER A 224 2.72 32.31 11.21
CA SER A 224 1.87 32.54 12.37
C SER A 224 1.21 33.92 12.42
N ASP A 225 1.78 34.88 11.72
CA ASP A 225 1.32 36.28 11.69
C ASP A 225 0.46 36.57 10.44
N MET A 226 0.25 35.56 9.60
CA MET A 226 -0.55 35.64 8.40
C MET A 226 -1.97 35.14 8.65
N THR A 227 -2.95 35.78 8.01
CA THR A 227 -4.30 35.25 7.98
C THR A 227 -4.43 34.08 7.00
N LEU A 228 -5.52 33.31 7.13
CA LEU A 228 -5.78 32.21 6.20
C LEU A 228 -5.96 32.75 4.78
N GLU A 229 -6.62 33.87 4.62
CA GLU A 229 -6.86 34.53 3.33
C GLU A 229 -5.56 34.92 2.64
N GLU A 230 -4.58 35.48 3.39
CA GLU A 230 -3.25 35.84 2.84
C GLU A 230 -2.47 34.59 2.41
N MET A 231 -2.51 33.52 3.21
CA MET A 231 -1.88 32.25 2.83
C MET A 231 -2.57 31.61 1.61
N ASP A 232 -3.91 31.78 1.48
CA ASP A 232 -4.69 31.24 0.37
C ASP A 232 -4.39 31.96 -0.96
N GLU A 233 -4.01 33.25 -0.93
CA GLU A 233 -3.50 33.96 -2.11
C GLU A 233 -2.24 33.26 -2.66
N TYR A 234 -1.22 32.99 -1.82
CA TYR A 234 -0.01 32.29 -2.23
C TYR A 234 -0.29 30.83 -2.65
N TRP A 235 -1.23 30.18 -1.99
CA TRP A 235 -1.69 28.85 -2.37
C TRP A 235 -2.30 28.83 -3.79
N ASN A 236 -3.11 29.84 -4.10
CA ASN A 236 -3.74 29.96 -5.42
C ASN A 236 -2.69 30.32 -6.51
N GLU A 237 -1.66 31.10 -6.19
CA GLU A 237 -0.52 31.32 -7.08
C GLU A 237 0.18 29.98 -7.40
N ALA A 238 0.53 29.19 -6.38
CA ALA A 238 1.13 27.87 -6.56
C ALA A 238 0.27 26.96 -7.46
N LYS A 239 -1.04 26.97 -7.25
CA LYS A 239 -2.02 26.21 -8.05
C LYS A 239 -2.09 26.67 -9.51
N ALA A 240 -1.92 27.97 -9.75
CA ALA A 240 -1.89 28.51 -11.11
C ALA A 240 -0.64 28.11 -11.87
N MET A 241 0.52 28.10 -11.20
CA MET A 241 1.81 27.67 -11.78
C MET A 241 1.83 26.20 -12.20
N GLU A 242 1.07 25.33 -11.53
CA GLU A 242 0.97 23.90 -11.89
C GLU A 242 0.12 23.64 -13.15
N LYS A 243 -0.63 24.63 -13.60
CA LYS A 243 -1.53 24.51 -14.76
C LYS A 243 -0.92 25.12 -16.03
N ALA A 244 0.16 25.89 -15.89
CA ALA A 244 0.86 26.53 -16.99
C ALA A 244 1.95 25.62 -17.56
#